data_e51da8edb95ab4d7f46698bd52459feb
#
_entry.id   e51da8edb95ab4d7f46698bd52459feb
#
_cell.length_a   1.000
_cell.length_b   1.000
_cell.length_c   1.000
_cell.angle_alpha   90.00
_cell.angle_beta   90.00
_cell.angle_gamma   90.00
#
_symmetry.space_group_name_H-M   'P 1'
#
loop_
_entity.id
_entity.type
_entity.pdbx_description
1 polymer ?
#
loop_
_entity_poly.entity_id
_entity_poly.type
_entity_poly.pdbx_seq_one_letter_code
_entity_poly.pdbx_strand_id
1 'polypeptide(L)'
;MNTAKLLKSFVFVLLSGLLPCVVNAQINDDPDKKYAVELLKPGTEAPNFKLKTPEGRDLSLSSFKGKYVVLDFWASWCPDCRKDIPEVQRMYNNFHAKGVEFVGVSFDTDKEKWASALRKYNIVYPQGSELIKFHDTKISKDYGVKWIPSLYLIYV
;
A
#
# COMPACT_ATOMS: atom_id res chain seq x y z
N MET A 1 -23.44 35.30 -80.42
CA MET A 1 -22.47 34.25 -80.44
C MET A 1 -21.64 34.45 -79.19
N ASN A 2 -22.03 33.85 -78.08
CA ASN A 2 -21.35 33.98 -76.80
C ASN A 2 -21.21 32.61 -76.18
N THR A 3 -20.01 32.15 -76.15
CA THR A 3 -19.63 30.89 -75.50
C THR A 3 -19.32 31.15 -74.05
N ALA A 4 -20.21 30.82 -73.15
CA ALA A 4 -19.99 30.87 -71.74
C ALA A 4 -19.17 29.64 -71.33
N LYS A 5 -17.92 29.89 -70.86
CA LYS A 5 -17.08 28.85 -70.26
C LYS A 5 -17.55 28.61 -68.83
N LEU A 6 -18.08 27.41 -68.58
CA LEU A 6 -18.35 26.93 -67.24
C LEU A 6 -17.02 26.63 -66.53
N LEU A 7 -16.72 27.42 -65.51
CA LEU A 7 -15.62 27.19 -64.57
C LEU A 7 -16.09 26.20 -63.50
N LYS A 8 -15.64 24.94 -63.62
CA LYS A 8 -15.86 23.93 -62.58
C LYS A 8 -14.97 24.24 -61.41
N SER A 9 -15.55 24.78 -60.37
CA SER A 9 -14.92 24.96 -59.08
C SER A 9 -14.78 23.60 -58.39
N PHE A 10 -13.58 23.08 -58.35
CA PHE A 10 -13.27 21.90 -57.52
C PHE A 10 -13.18 22.35 -56.07
N VAL A 11 -14.22 22.09 -55.30
CA VAL A 11 -14.19 22.21 -53.86
C VAL A 11 -13.45 20.96 -53.33
N PHE A 12 -12.20 21.15 -52.96
CA PHE A 12 -11.45 20.15 -52.22
C PHE A 12 -11.96 20.17 -50.77
N VAL A 13 -12.89 19.29 -50.45
CA VAL A 13 -13.25 19.01 -49.05
C VAL A 13 -12.14 18.20 -48.48
N LEU A 14 -11.24 18.89 -47.74
CA LEU A 14 -10.31 18.25 -46.82
C LEU A 14 -11.16 17.64 -45.68
N LEU A 15 -11.53 16.38 -45.84
CA LEU A 15 -11.93 15.55 -44.70
C LEU A 15 -10.69 15.36 -43.82
N SER A 16 -10.49 16.30 -42.90
CA SER A 16 -9.64 16.05 -41.75
C SER A 16 -10.29 14.93 -40.94
N GLY A 17 -9.82 13.73 -41.20
CA GLY A 17 -10.15 12.55 -40.38
C GLY A 17 -9.70 12.78 -38.97
N LEU A 18 -10.59 13.28 -38.14
CA LEU A 18 -10.52 13.09 -36.70
C LEU A 18 -10.67 11.58 -36.45
N LEU A 19 -9.56 10.86 -36.51
CA LEU A 19 -9.48 9.55 -35.88
C LEU A 19 -9.83 9.77 -34.41
N PRO A 20 -10.91 9.18 -33.88
CA PRO A 20 -11.11 9.15 -32.47
C PRO A 20 -9.88 8.43 -31.93
N CYS A 21 -9.04 9.16 -31.19
CA CYS A 21 -8.05 8.58 -30.33
C CYS A 21 -8.84 7.74 -29.33
N VAL A 22 -9.06 6.48 -29.64
CA VAL A 22 -9.54 5.50 -28.67
C VAL A 22 -8.39 5.40 -27.69
N VAL A 23 -8.40 6.26 -26.66
CA VAL A 23 -7.65 6.06 -25.45
C VAL A 23 -8.23 4.77 -24.92
N ASN A 24 -7.56 3.67 -25.26
CA ASN A 24 -7.74 2.42 -24.58
C ASN A 24 -7.33 2.74 -23.14
N ALA A 25 -8.29 3.15 -22.32
CA ALA A 25 -8.14 3.17 -20.90
C ALA A 25 -7.84 1.71 -20.55
N GLN A 26 -6.53 1.40 -20.45
CA GLN A 26 -6.12 0.20 -19.77
C GLN A 26 -6.85 0.30 -18.45
N ILE A 27 -7.79 -0.60 -18.25
CA ILE A 27 -8.35 -0.89 -16.95
C ILE A 27 -7.10 -1.26 -16.16
N ASN A 28 -6.53 -0.28 -15.47
CA ASN A 28 -5.51 -0.54 -14.49
C ASN A 28 -6.18 -1.52 -13.56
N ASP A 29 -5.68 -2.74 -13.58
CA ASP A 29 -6.02 -3.77 -12.62
C ASP A 29 -5.50 -3.19 -11.30
N ASP A 30 -6.34 -2.36 -10.68
CA ASP A 30 -6.03 -1.62 -9.47
C ASP A 30 -5.77 -2.67 -8.40
N PRO A 31 -4.49 -2.85 -7.98
CA PRO A 31 -4.15 -3.88 -7.01
C PRO A 31 -5.01 -3.77 -5.76
N ASP A 32 -5.38 -2.55 -5.37
CA ASP A 32 -6.21 -2.29 -4.21
C ASP A 32 -7.61 -2.90 -4.36
N LYS A 33 -8.20 -2.84 -5.56
CA LYS A 33 -9.49 -3.51 -5.82
C LYS A 33 -9.41 -5.03 -5.71
N LYS A 34 -8.26 -5.61 -6.02
CA LYS A 34 -8.05 -7.05 -5.97
C LYS A 34 -7.68 -7.55 -4.57
N TYR A 35 -6.81 -6.81 -3.87
CA TYR A 35 -6.20 -7.28 -2.62
C TYR A 35 -6.74 -6.58 -1.37
N ALA A 36 -7.38 -5.39 -1.52
CA ALA A 36 -7.94 -4.64 -0.40
C ALA A 36 -9.40 -4.99 -0.07
N VAL A 37 -10.01 -5.95 -0.78
CA VAL A 37 -11.46 -6.25 -0.65
C VAL A 37 -11.85 -6.69 0.76
N GLU A 38 -10.94 -7.39 1.45
CA GLU A 38 -11.17 -7.93 2.79
C GLU A 38 -10.57 -7.08 3.90
N LEU A 39 -9.84 -6.01 3.55
CA LEU A 39 -9.29 -5.08 4.53
C LEU A 39 -10.41 -4.40 5.32
N LEU A 40 -10.11 -4.04 6.56
CA LEU A 40 -11.05 -3.24 7.37
C LEU A 40 -11.39 -1.95 6.63
N LYS A 41 -12.69 -1.66 6.57
CA LYS A 41 -13.17 -0.45 5.89
C LYS A 41 -12.84 0.81 6.70
N PRO A 42 -12.62 1.95 6.03
CA PRO A 42 -12.46 3.22 6.71
C PRO A 42 -13.62 3.48 7.71
N GLY A 43 -13.27 3.95 8.90
CA GLY A 43 -14.22 4.19 9.99
C GLY A 43 -14.55 2.96 10.86
N THR A 44 -14.01 1.77 10.53
CA THR A 44 -14.09 0.61 11.41
C THR A 44 -13.12 0.78 12.59
N GLU A 45 -13.56 0.42 13.79
CA GLU A 45 -12.69 0.37 14.96
C GLU A 45 -11.57 -0.64 14.74
N ALA A 46 -10.32 -0.21 14.93
CA ALA A 46 -9.16 -1.06 14.74
C ALA A 46 -9.06 -2.11 15.86
N PRO A 47 -9.01 -3.42 15.53
CA PRO A 47 -8.87 -4.46 16.52
C PRO A 47 -7.58 -4.29 17.34
N ASN A 48 -7.71 -4.35 18.68
CA ASN A 48 -6.52 -4.33 19.51
C ASN A 48 -5.73 -5.63 19.38
N PHE A 49 -4.42 -5.51 19.38
CA PHE A 49 -3.50 -6.65 19.32
C PHE A 49 -2.47 -6.60 20.45
N LYS A 50 -1.88 -7.75 20.71
CA LYS A 50 -0.71 -7.90 21.60
C LYS A 50 0.30 -8.81 20.92
N LEU A 51 1.42 -8.23 20.51
CA LEU A 51 2.52 -8.90 19.81
C LEU A 51 3.77 -8.91 20.67
N LYS A 52 4.78 -9.68 20.26
CA LYS A 52 6.12 -9.67 20.87
C LYS A 52 7.11 -8.92 19.98
N THR A 53 7.90 -8.05 20.59
CA THR A 53 9.04 -7.41 19.90
C THR A 53 10.18 -8.41 19.70
N PRO A 54 11.21 -8.09 18.89
CA PRO A 54 12.40 -8.94 18.78
C PRO A 54 13.09 -9.23 20.12
N GLU A 55 13.00 -8.31 21.09
CA GLU A 55 13.53 -8.49 22.43
C GLU A 55 12.60 -9.25 23.38
N GLY A 56 11.41 -9.66 22.89
CA GLY A 56 10.41 -10.41 23.65
C GLY A 56 9.49 -9.56 24.54
N ARG A 57 9.56 -8.24 24.44
CA ARG A 57 8.66 -7.32 25.15
C ARG A 57 7.28 -7.31 24.51
N ASP A 58 6.26 -6.96 25.29
CA ASP A 58 4.91 -6.78 24.78
C ASP A 58 4.81 -5.47 23.98
N LEU A 59 4.13 -5.56 22.82
CA LEU A 59 3.74 -4.45 21.98
C LEU A 59 2.23 -4.55 21.73
N SER A 60 1.47 -3.55 22.15
CA SER A 60 0.03 -3.53 22.02
C SER A 60 -0.43 -2.25 21.31
N LEU A 61 -1.48 -2.33 20.49
CA LEU A 61 -2.07 -1.16 19.86
C LEU A 61 -2.57 -0.15 20.91
N SER A 62 -3.16 -0.63 22.00
CA SER A 62 -3.67 0.23 23.09
C SER A 62 -2.59 1.09 23.77
N SER A 63 -1.29 0.77 23.58
CA SER A 63 -0.19 1.61 24.08
C SER A 63 -0.08 2.96 23.35
N PHE A 64 -0.77 3.09 22.21
CA PHE A 64 -0.74 4.28 21.34
C PHE A 64 -2.04 5.10 21.45
N LYS A 65 -2.82 4.93 22.53
CA LYS A 65 -4.09 5.64 22.71
C LYS A 65 -3.94 7.17 22.57
N GLY A 66 -4.83 7.78 21.79
CA GLY A 66 -4.83 9.20 21.47
C GLY A 66 -3.85 9.60 20.36
N LYS A 67 -3.28 8.64 19.62
CA LYS A 67 -2.31 8.89 18.54
C LYS A 67 -2.77 8.35 17.20
N TYR A 68 -2.28 8.95 16.14
CA TYR A 68 -2.30 8.35 14.81
C TYR A 68 -1.18 7.31 14.69
N VAL A 69 -1.51 6.14 14.18
CA VAL A 69 -0.57 5.02 14.02
C VAL A 69 -0.62 4.51 12.58
N VAL A 70 0.53 4.42 11.94
CA VAL A 70 0.68 3.66 10.69
C VAL A 70 1.06 2.23 11.07
N LEU A 71 0.20 1.27 10.74
CA LEU A 71 0.53 -0.16 10.80
C LEU A 71 1.10 -0.60 9.47
N ASP A 72 2.29 -1.17 9.49
CA ASP A 72 3.01 -1.70 8.34
C ASP A 72 3.06 -3.23 8.43
N PHE A 73 2.22 -3.91 7.64
CA PHE A 73 2.18 -5.36 7.56
C PHE A 73 3.15 -5.87 6.50
N TRP A 74 4.18 -6.59 6.94
CA TRP A 74 5.30 -7.00 6.11
C TRP A 74 5.93 -8.32 6.53
N ALA A 75 6.96 -8.76 5.80
CA ALA A 75 7.84 -9.84 6.22
C ALA A 75 9.21 -9.73 5.54
N SER A 76 10.24 -10.25 6.19
CA SER A 76 11.61 -10.23 5.66
C SER A 76 11.78 -11.04 4.36
N TRP A 77 10.98 -12.07 4.19
CA TRP A 77 10.97 -12.94 3.00
C TRP A 77 10.17 -12.36 1.83
N CYS A 78 9.32 -11.32 2.04
CA CYS A 78 8.49 -10.71 1.02
C CYS A 78 9.30 -9.77 0.11
N PRO A 79 9.41 -10.04 -1.21
CA PRO A 79 10.19 -9.19 -2.11
C PRO A 79 9.64 -7.78 -2.27
N ASP A 80 8.30 -7.66 -2.38
CA ASP A 80 7.64 -6.36 -2.58
C ASP A 80 7.71 -5.52 -1.32
N CYS A 81 7.52 -6.13 -0.14
CA CYS A 81 7.75 -5.43 1.14
C CYS A 81 9.15 -4.82 1.22
N ARG A 82 10.18 -5.58 0.79
CA ARG A 82 11.56 -5.07 0.79
C ARG A 82 11.78 -3.90 -0.17
N LYS A 83 11.03 -3.83 -1.27
CA LYS A 83 11.06 -2.67 -2.19
C LYS A 83 10.41 -1.44 -1.56
N ASP A 84 9.39 -1.64 -0.73
CA ASP A 84 8.62 -0.55 -0.13
C ASP A 84 9.26 0.02 1.14
N ILE A 85 10.20 -0.71 1.77
CA ILE A 85 10.90 -0.25 2.99
C ILE A 85 11.42 1.19 2.88
N PRO A 86 12.11 1.62 1.79
CA PRO A 86 12.60 2.99 1.68
C PRO A 86 11.49 4.04 1.74
N GLU A 87 10.32 3.71 1.17
CA GLU A 87 9.16 4.58 1.17
C GLU A 87 8.56 4.69 2.58
N VAL A 88 8.37 3.56 3.27
CA VAL A 88 7.87 3.55 4.65
C VAL A 88 8.82 4.31 5.58
N GLN A 89 10.12 4.16 5.42
CA GLN A 89 11.12 4.92 6.17
C GLN A 89 11.04 6.43 5.87
N ARG A 90 10.80 6.81 4.61
CA ARG A 90 10.61 8.21 4.25
C ARG A 90 9.36 8.79 4.92
N MET A 91 8.26 8.03 4.94
CA MET A 91 7.04 8.41 5.66
C MET A 91 7.32 8.53 7.18
N TYR A 92 8.01 7.57 7.77
CA TYR A 92 8.41 7.64 9.17
C TYR A 92 9.20 8.91 9.48
N ASN A 93 10.24 9.21 8.71
CA ASN A 93 11.07 10.41 8.91
C ASN A 93 10.28 11.71 8.77
N ASN A 94 9.27 11.74 7.87
CA ASN A 94 8.47 12.94 7.62
C ASN A 94 7.37 13.18 8.67
N PHE A 95 6.83 12.12 9.28
CA PHE A 95 5.62 12.21 10.08
C PHE A 95 5.80 11.86 11.55
N HIS A 96 6.83 11.08 11.92
CA HIS A 96 7.04 10.72 13.33
C HIS A 96 7.25 11.96 14.21
N ALA A 97 8.07 12.92 13.78
CA ALA A 97 8.26 14.18 14.50
C ALA A 97 6.99 15.05 14.59
N LYS A 98 5.97 14.74 13.79
CA LYS A 98 4.66 15.41 13.80
C LYS A 98 3.62 14.66 14.65
N GLY A 99 4.03 13.63 15.37
CA GLY A 99 3.17 12.87 16.30
C GLY A 99 2.49 11.65 15.70
N VAL A 100 2.85 11.23 14.48
CA VAL A 100 2.36 9.96 13.91
C VAL A 100 3.31 8.84 14.31
N GLU A 101 2.79 7.83 14.97
CA GLU A 101 3.55 6.63 15.33
C GLU A 101 3.56 5.61 14.18
N PHE A 102 4.56 4.75 14.18
CA PHE A 102 4.67 3.66 13.21
C PHE A 102 4.88 2.34 13.96
N VAL A 103 4.20 1.31 13.51
CA VAL A 103 4.32 -0.04 14.07
C VAL A 103 4.40 -1.04 12.94
N GLY A 104 5.50 -1.76 12.84
CA GLY A 104 5.63 -2.88 11.92
C GLY A 104 5.05 -4.16 12.52
N VAL A 105 4.25 -4.85 11.75
CA VAL A 105 3.70 -6.17 12.05
C VAL A 105 4.35 -7.17 11.12
N SER A 106 5.28 -7.96 11.65
CA SER A 106 6.01 -8.94 10.85
C SER A 106 5.30 -10.30 10.83
N PHE A 107 5.19 -10.89 9.65
CA PHE A 107 4.73 -12.26 9.43
C PHE A 107 5.89 -13.26 9.28
N ASP A 108 7.05 -12.92 9.80
CA ASP A 108 8.15 -13.87 9.92
C ASP A 108 7.86 -14.92 10.97
N THR A 109 8.26 -16.17 10.68
CA THR A 109 8.18 -17.29 11.62
C THR A 109 9.52 -17.59 12.29
N ASP A 110 10.59 -16.93 11.82
CA ASP A 110 11.96 -17.08 12.31
C ASP A 110 12.42 -15.73 12.89
N LYS A 111 12.58 -15.69 14.20
CA LYS A 111 12.96 -14.49 14.94
C LYS A 111 14.32 -13.94 14.51
N GLU A 112 15.28 -14.81 14.23
CA GLU A 112 16.65 -14.41 13.87
C GLU A 112 16.68 -13.76 12.48
N LYS A 113 15.95 -14.33 11.51
CA LYS A 113 15.81 -13.77 10.17
C LYS A 113 15.12 -12.41 10.21
N TRP A 114 14.04 -12.30 10.99
CA TRP A 114 13.35 -11.04 11.22
C TRP A 114 14.27 -9.97 11.83
N ALA A 115 14.91 -10.27 12.94
CA ALA A 115 15.85 -9.35 13.61
C ALA A 115 17.01 -8.94 12.69
N SER A 116 17.51 -9.88 11.87
CA SER A 116 18.55 -9.60 10.88
C SER A 116 18.06 -8.62 9.80
N ALA A 117 16.83 -8.80 9.33
CA ALA A 117 16.22 -7.90 8.35
C ALA A 117 16.04 -6.49 8.92
N LEU A 118 15.58 -6.36 10.17
CA LEU A 118 15.45 -5.05 10.82
C LEU A 118 16.79 -4.30 10.84
N ARG A 119 17.86 -4.98 11.21
CA ARG A 119 19.23 -4.40 11.19
C ARG A 119 19.68 -4.06 9.77
N LYS A 120 19.52 -5.00 8.84
CA LYS A 120 19.96 -4.86 7.45
C LYS A 120 19.32 -3.65 6.76
N TYR A 121 18.03 -3.44 7.00
CA TYR A 121 17.26 -2.36 6.37
C TYR A 121 17.15 -1.11 7.26
N ASN A 122 17.79 -1.10 8.44
CA ASN A 122 17.75 0.00 9.39
C ASN A 122 16.31 0.43 9.75
N ILE A 123 15.44 -0.54 10.02
CA ILE A 123 14.06 -0.28 10.44
C ILE A 123 14.08 0.08 11.93
N VAL A 124 13.73 1.32 12.26
CA VAL A 124 13.89 1.90 13.60
C VAL A 124 12.60 2.03 14.40
N TYR A 125 11.43 1.96 13.73
CA TYR A 125 10.14 2.03 14.42
C TYR A 125 9.78 0.70 15.08
N PRO A 126 8.91 0.71 16.15
CA PRO A 126 8.51 -0.48 16.87
C PRO A 126 8.03 -1.61 15.97
N GLN A 127 8.44 -2.83 16.29
CA GLN A 127 8.15 -4.03 15.51
C GLN A 127 7.57 -5.11 16.40
N GLY A 128 6.54 -5.81 15.91
CA GLY A 128 5.93 -6.94 16.61
C GLY A 128 5.62 -8.10 15.68
N SER A 129 5.58 -9.31 16.22
CA SER A 129 5.22 -10.53 15.50
C SER A 129 4.58 -11.55 16.43
N GLU A 130 3.72 -12.41 15.87
CA GLU A 130 3.25 -13.63 16.52
C GLU A 130 4.22 -14.81 16.29
N LEU A 131 5.16 -14.67 15.35
CA LEU A 131 6.07 -15.73 14.87
C LEU A 131 5.33 -16.96 14.34
N ILE A 132 4.16 -16.75 13.75
CA ILE A 132 3.30 -17.76 13.16
C ILE A 132 3.18 -17.48 11.65
N LYS A 133 2.83 -18.50 10.86
CA LYS A 133 2.61 -18.34 9.42
C LYS A 133 1.55 -17.28 9.14
N PHE A 134 1.79 -16.46 8.14
CA PHE A 134 1.02 -15.27 7.77
C PHE A 134 -0.51 -15.44 7.91
N HIS A 135 -1.09 -16.43 7.19
CA HIS A 135 -2.53 -16.61 7.18
C HIS A 135 -3.10 -17.31 8.43
N ASP A 136 -2.23 -17.80 9.32
CA ASP A 136 -2.63 -18.44 10.57
C ASP A 136 -2.68 -17.45 11.74
N THR A 137 -2.02 -16.28 11.60
CA THR A 137 -1.97 -15.24 12.63
C THR A 137 -3.36 -14.70 12.95
N LYS A 138 -3.59 -14.35 14.22
CA LYS A 138 -4.82 -13.69 14.63
C LYS A 138 -4.92 -12.30 13.99
N ILE A 139 -3.82 -11.56 13.99
CA ILE A 139 -3.82 -10.18 13.50
C ILE A 139 -4.11 -10.08 12.00
N SER A 140 -3.64 -11.02 11.16
CA SER A 140 -3.98 -11.01 9.73
C SER A 140 -5.47 -11.21 9.49
N LYS A 141 -6.11 -12.05 10.31
CA LYS A 141 -7.55 -12.33 10.25
C LYS A 141 -8.37 -11.14 10.73
N ASP A 142 -7.99 -10.56 11.87
CA ASP A 142 -8.70 -9.43 12.49
C ASP A 142 -8.67 -8.19 11.58
N TYR A 143 -7.57 -7.95 10.87
CA TYR A 143 -7.40 -6.81 9.97
C TYR A 143 -7.76 -7.13 8.50
N GLY A 144 -8.17 -8.37 8.19
CA GLY A 144 -8.50 -8.78 6.83
C GLY A 144 -7.31 -8.75 5.88
N VAL A 145 -6.07 -8.84 6.41
CA VAL A 145 -4.84 -8.78 5.59
C VAL A 145 -4.62 -10.11 4.89
N LYS A 146 -4.81 -10.11 3.58
CA LYS A 146 -4.61 -11.30 2.71
C LYS A 146 -3.35 -11.17 1.85
N TRP A 147 -2.78 -9.97 1.79
CA TRP A 147 -1.62 -9.65 0.99
C TRP A 147 -0.68 -8.72 1.75
N ILE A 148 0.62 -8.80 1.47
CA ILE A 148 1.65 -7.88 1.97
C ILE A 148 2.53 -7.41 0.81
N PRO A 149 3.01 -6.15 0.82
CA PRO A 149 2.82 -5.18 1.92
C PRO A 149 1.39 -4.64 2.02
N SER A 150 0.96 -4.29 3.22
CA SER A 150 -0.32 -3.58 3.47
C SER A 150 -0.12 -2.55 4.56
N LEU A 151 -0.67 -1.35 4.36
CA LEU A 151 -0.56 -0.24 5.29
C LEU A 151 -1.94 0.21 5.78
N TYR A 152 -2.05 0.48 7.07
CA TYR A 152 -3.22 1.11 7.68
C TYR A 152 -2.81 2.40 8.38
N LEU A 153 -3.61 3.45 8.22
CA LEU A 153 -3.57 4.62 9.08
C LEU A 153 -4.77 4.56 10.03
N ILE A 154 -4.50 4.50 11.32
CA ILE A 154 -5.53 4.39 12.35
C ILE A 154 -5.36 5.49 13.41
N TYR A 155 -6.46 5.87 14.04
CA TYR A 155 -6.46 6.66 15.26
C TYR A 155 -6.84 5.74 16.41
N VAL A 156 -6.02 5.66 17.46
CA VAL A 156 -6.17 4.72 18.58
C VAL A 156 -6.87 5.36 19.76
#